data_b5fbbf61b4554732c5d68d16509ed80c
#
_entry.id   b5fbbf61b4554732c5d68d16509ed80c
#
_cell.length_a   1.000
_cell.length_b   1.000
_cell.length_c   1.000
_cell.angle_alpha   90.00
_cell.angle_beta   90.00
_cell.angle_gamma   90.00
#
_symmetry.space_group_name_H-M   'P 1'
#
loop_
_entity.id
_entity.type
_entity.pdbx_description
1 polymer ?
#
loop_
_entity_poly.entity_id
_entity_poly.type
_entity_poly.pdbx_seq_one_letter_code
_entity_poly.pdbx_strand_id
1 'polypeptide(L)'
;MNLLCWNCRGLGNQPTEQELGDMIRAQDPSVVFLAETWLDKARLEEVRVRLNLGGMIEVCRETRRGGIVIFWKKGIDFSLDTFSPNHIDGIVNKGTEDEWRFMGFYGEAETANHHLSWSCLRRLKNRNAIP
;
A
#
# COMPACT_ATOMS: atom_id res chain seq x y z
N MET A 1 2.90 -14.55 5.03
CA MET A 1 2.30 -13.40 4.38
C MET A 1 3.36 -12.41 3.95
N ASN A 2 3.24 -11.94 2.73
CA ASN A 2 4.23 -11.02 2.19
C ASN A 2 3.67 -9.63 2.05
N LEU A 3 4.54 -8.67 2.27
CA LEU A 3 4.20 -7.27 2.13
C LEU A 3 5.16 -6.66 1.12
N LEU A 4 4.60 -5.98 0.11
CA LEU A 4 5.40 -5.28 -0.88
C LEU A 4 5.18 -3.78 -0.71
N CYS A 5 6.24 -3.03 -0.55
CA CYS A 5 6.17 -1.59 -0.44
C CYS A 5 7.06 -0.97 -1.49
N TRP A 6 6.55 0.00 -2.22
CA TRP A 6 7.28 0.53 -3.35
C TRP A 6 6.89 1.98 -3.62
N ASN A 7 7.88 2.78 -3.97
CA ASN A 7 7.64 4.15 -4.39
C ASN A 7 7.63 4.17 -5.91
N CYS A 8 6.47 4.44 -6.49
CA CYS A 8 6.27 4.29 -7.93
C CYS A 8 6.84 5.42 -8.74
N ARG A 9 6.82 6.62 -8.20
CA ARG A 9 7.18 7.81 -8.94
C ARG A 9 6.39 7.93 -10.23
N GLY A 10 5.09 7.69 -10.12
CA GLY A 10 4.20 7.78 -11.27
C GLY A 10 3.85 6.42 -11.82
N LEU A 11 2.69 5.92 -11.44
CA LEU A 11 2.26 4.60 -11.85
C LEU A 11 1.57 4.61 -13.21
N GLY A 12 1.31 5.80 -13.74
CA GLY A 12 0.50 5.92 -14.94
C GLY A 12 1.16 5.49 -16.23
N ASN A 13 2.46 5.21 -16.24
CA ASN A 13 3.11 4.79 -17.47
C ASN A 13 3.25 3.28 -17.49
N GLN A 14 3.26 2.75 -18.69
CA GLN A 14 3.22 1.31 -18.86
C GLN A 14 4.45 0.60 -18.31
N PRO A 15 5.67 1.12 -18.48
CA PRO A 15 6.82 0.42 -17.92
C PRO A 15 6.76 0.29 -16.41
N THR A 16 6.27 1.32 -15.72
CA THR A 16 6.17 1.28 -14.27
C THR A 16 5.13 0.26 -13.83
N GLU A 17 3.97 0.26 -14.49
CA GLU A 17 2.95 -0.69 -14.14
C GLU A 17 3.41 -2.11 -14.42
N GLN A 18 4.15 -2.31 -15.50
CA GLN A 18 4.66 -3.62 -15.82
C GLN A 18 5.66 -4.09 -14.77
N GLU A 19 6.52 -3.20 -14.31
CA GLU A 19 7.47 -3.54 -13.29
C GLU A 19 6.76 -3.94 -12.00
N LEU A 20 5.71 -3.22 -11.65
CA LEU A 20 4.90 -3.57 -10.49
C LEU A 20 4.29 -4.95 -10.66
N GLY A 21 3.74 -5.23 -11.83
CA GLY A 21 3.14 -6.53 -12.10
C GLY A 21 4.16 -7.66 -11.97
N ASP A 22 5.38 -7.41 -12.43
CA ASP A 22 6.43 -8.42 -12.32
C ASP A 22 6.79 -8.68 -10.87
N MET A 23 6.88 -7.63 -10.05
CA MET A 23 7.16 -7.81 -8.64
C MET A 23 6.04 -8.57 -7.94
N ILE A 24 4.80 -8.28 -8.28
CA ILE A 24 3.67 -8.96 -7.67
C ILE A 24 3.70 -10.44 -8.04
N ARG A 25 3.98 -10.75 -9.29
CA ARG A 25 4.04 -12.15 -9.69
C ARG A 25 5.18 -12.89 -9.03
N ALA A 26 6.32 -12.20 -8.86
CA ALA A 26 7.48 -12.86 -8.27
C ALA A 26 7.33 -13.07 -6.78
N GLN A 27 6.71 -12.14 -6.07
CA GLN A 27 6.67 -12.17 -4.62
C GLN A 27 5.34 -12.62 -4.06
N ASP A 28 4.28 -12.58 -4.86
CA ASP A 28 2.94 -12.95 -4.44
C ASP A 28 2.57 -12.28 -3.12
N PRO A 29 2.61 -10.95 -3.04
CA PRO A 29 2.36 -10.30 -1.77
C PRO A 29 0.89 -10.34 -1.40
N SER A 30 0.63 -10.40 -0.11
CA SER A 30 -0.73 -10.31 0.39
C SER A 30 -1.22 -8.88 0.38
N VAL A 31 -0.31 -7.95 0.62
CA VAL A 31 -0.62 -6.53 0.70
C VAL A 31 0.46 -5.77 -0.06
N VAL A 32 0.03 -4.77 -0.81
CA VAL A 32 0.94 -3.93 -1.60
C VAL A 32 0.67 -2.48 -1.22
N PHE A 33 1.69 -1.79 -0.75
CA PHE A 33 1.59 -0.38 -0.39
C PHE A 33 2.45 0.42 -1.36
N LEU A 34 1.82 1.36 -2.06
CA LEU A 34 2.52 2.17 -3.06
C LEU A 34 2.42 3.63 -2.71
N ALA A 35 3.49 4.34 -2.97
CA ALA A 35 3.54 5.79 -2.79
C ALA A 35 3.86 6.46 -4.10
N GLU A 36 3.50 7.72 -4.19
CA GLU A 36 3.70 8.54 -5.38
C GLU A 36 3.08 7.91 -6.62
N THR A 37 1.82 7.54 -6.49
CA THR A 37 1.14 6.91 -7.61
C THR A 37 0.79 7.89 -8.72
N TRP A 38 0.52 9.14 -8.35
CA TRP A 38 0.18 10.23 -9.28
C TRP A 38 -1.07 9.90 -10.10
N LEU A 39 -1.93 9.06 -9.58
CA LEU A 39 -3.16 8.67 -10.26
C LEU A 39 -4.35 8.96 -9.36
N ASP A 40 -5.49 9.19 -9.97
CA ASP A 40 -6.73 9.33 -9.22
C ASP A 40 -7.31 7.96 -8.94
N LYS A 41 -8.40 7.95 -8.21
CA LYS A 41 -9.02 6.72 -7.76
C LYS A 41 -9.47 5.86 -8.94
N ALA A 42 -10.04 6.48 -9.96
CA ALA A 42 -10.55 5.73 -11.09
C ALA A 42 -9.44 4.99 -11.82
N ARG A 43 -8.30 5.68 -12.00
CA ARG A 43 -7.16 5.06 -12.68
C ARG A 43 -6.54 3.97 -11.81
N LEU A 44 -6.50 4.19 -10.51
CA LEU A 44 -5.98 3.15 -9.61
C LEU A 44 -6.87 1.92 -9.60
N GLU A 45 -8.17 2.10 -9.73
CA GLU A 45 -9.09 0.97 -9.81
C GLU A 45 -8.82 0.15 -11.07
N GLU A 46 -8.50 0.81 -12.17
CA GLU A 46 -8.14 0.10 -13.39
C GLU A 46 -6.87 -0.72 -13.19
N VAL A 47 -5.90 -0.16 -12.48
CA VAL A 47 -4.66 -0.88 -12.18
C VAL A 47 -4.97 -2.09 -11.33
N ARG A 48 -5.83 -1.92 -10.32
CA ARG A 48 -6.20 -3.03 -9.45
C ARG A 48 -6.78 -4.21 -10.27
N VAL A 49 -7.66 -3.89 -11.19
CA VAL A 49 -8.29 -4.91 -12.00
C VAL A 49 -7.27 -5.61 -12.90
N ARG A 50 -6.39 -4.83 -13.52
CA ARG A 50 -5.37 -5.42 -14.40
C ARG A 50 -4.41 -6.32 -13.65
N LEU A 51 -4.12 -5.96 -12.39
CA LEU A 51 -3.21 -6.75 -11.58
C LEU A 51 -3.92 -7.85 -10.80
N ASN A 52 -5.22 -7.96 -10.98
CA ASN A 52 -6.01 -9.03 -10.38
C ASN A 52 -5.96 -9.00 -8.85
N LEU A 53 -6.00 -7.81 -8.28
CA LEU A 53 -5.98 -7.65 -6.84
C LEU A 53 -7.41 -7.53 -6.30
N GLY A 54 -7.58 -7.88 -5.03
CA GLY A 54 -8.92 -8.03 -4.48
C GLY A 54 -9.58 -6.74 -4.04
N GLY A 55 -8.79 -5.79 -3.57
CA GLY A 55 -9.36 -4.54 -3.10
C GLY A 55 -8.30 -3.47 -2.97
N MET A 56 -8.75 -2.26 -2.66
CA MET A 56 -7.82 -1.16 -2.47
C MET A 56 -8.44 -0.06 -1.63
N ILE A 57 -7.57 0.72 -1.00
CA ILE A 57 -7.92 1.98 -0.38
C ILE A 57 -6.86 2.96 -0.82
N GLU A 58 -7.29 4.11 -1.33
CA GLU A 58 -6.35 5.10 -1.79
C GLU A 58 -6.58 6.41 -1.05
N VAL A 59 -5.51 7.17 -0.90
CA VAL A 59 -5.58 8.52 -0.36
C VAL A 59 -4.95 9.42 -1.39
N CYS A 60 -5.77 10.25 -2.00
CA CYS A 60 -5.28 11.15 -3.03
C CYS A 60 -4.83 12.45 -2.41
N ARG A 61 -3.77 12.99 -2.95
CA ARG A 61 -3.33 14.30 -2.55
C ARG A 61 -3.81 15.30 -3.56
N GLU A 62 -3.88 16.54 -3.12
CA GLU A 62 -4.29 17.58 -4.03
C GLU A 62 -3.25 17.84 -5.10
N THR A 63 -2.02 17.54 -4.83
CA THR A 63 -0.98 17.76 -5.81
C THR A 63 -0.82 16.54 -6.68
N ARG A 64 -0.34 16.74 -7.88
CA ARG A 64 -0.19 15.66 -8.81
C ARG A 64 0.83 14.62 -8.41
N ARG A 65 1.75 15.01 -7.54
CA ARG A 65 2.87 14.13 -7.23
C ARG A 65 2.68 13.37 -5.96
N GLY A 66 1.49 13.30 -5.48
CA GLY A 66 1.26 12.57 -4.26
C GLY A 66 0.49 11.32 -4.52
N GLY A 67 -0.12 10.85 -3.45
CA GLY A 67 -1.00 9.70 -3.53
C GLY A 67 -0.37 8.44 -3.01
N ILE A 68 -1.05 7.83 -2.09
CA ILE A 68 -0.65 6.51 -1.60
C ILE A 68 -1.85 5.60 -1.76
N VAL A 69 -1.58 4.33 -1.92
CA VAL A 69 -2.63 3.34 -2.06
C VAL A 69 -2.16 2.05 -1.44
N ILE A 70 -3.10 1.33 -0.86
CA ILE A 70 -2.87 -0.03 -0.41
C ILE A 70 -3.79 -0.93 -1.21
N PHE A 71 -3.23 -1.96 -1.80
CA PHE A 71 -3.98 -3.01 -2.46
C PHE A 71 -3.82 -4.28 -1.66
N TRP A 72 -4.76 -5.18 -1.78
CA TRP A 72 -4.61 -6.50 -1.17
C TRP A 72 -5.06 -7.57 -2.15
N LYS A 73 -4.51 -8.74 -1.95
CA LYS A 73 -4.75 -9.89 -2.78
C LYS A 73 -6.15 -10.41 -2.55
N LYS A 74 -6.70 -11.06 -3.53
CA LYS A 74 -8.01 -11.70 -3.36
C LYS A 74 -7.94 -12.71 -2.23
N GLY A 75 -8.97 -12.72 -1.41
CA GLY A 75 -9.01 -13.60 -0.25
C GLY A 75 -8.47 -12.97 1.01
N ILE A 76 -7.84 -11.81 0.92
CA ILE A 76 -7.37 -11.08 2.08
C ILE A 76 -8.42 -10.06 2.44
N ASP A 77 -8.61 -9.84 3.73
CA ASP A 77 -9.52 -8.81 4.20
C ASP A 77 -8.70 -7.68 4.84
N PHE A 78 -9.03 -6.46 4.52
CA PHE A 78 -8.34 -5.31 5.10
C PHE A 78 -9.38 -4.35 5.67
N SER A 79 -9.19 -3.99 6.94
CA SER A 79 -10.07 -3.04 7.62
C SER A 79 -9.27 -1.78 7.94
N LEU A 80 -9.68 -0.68 7.35
CA LEU A 80 -8.99 0.58 7.55
C LEU A 80 -9.22 1.08 8.96
N ASP A 81 -8.18 1.58 9.60
CA ASP A 81 -8.29 2.17 10.91
C ASP A 81 -8.10 3.67 10.82
N THR A 82 -6.94 4.11 10.39
CA THR A 82 -6.68 5.54 10.23
C THR A 82 -5.95 5.80 8.93
N PHE A 83 -6.04 7.03 8.48
CA PHE A 83 -5.32 7.43 7.27
C PHE A 83 -5.08 8.93 7.29
N SER A 84 -4.13 9.34 6.50
CA SER A 84 -3.83 10.75 6.28
C SER A 84 -3.22 10.85 4.89
N PRO A 85 -2.88 12.03 4.42
CA PRO A 85 -2.23 12.12 3.11
C PRO A 85 -0.94 11.32 3.01
N ASN A 86 -0.35 10.99 4.14
CA ASN A 86 0.95 10.32 4.17
C ASN A 86 0.94 8.96 4.82
N HIS A 87 -0.20 8.46 5.26
CA HIS A 87 -0.21 7.14 5.90
C HIS A 87 -1.52 6.41 5.72
N ILE A 88 -1.44 5.10 5.79
CA ILE A 88 -2.60 4.22 5.85
C ILE A 88 -2.30 3.18 6.91
N ASP A 89 -3.26 2.96 7.79
CA ASP A 89 -3.09 2.07 8.92
C ASP A 89 -4.36 1.23 9.03
N GLY A 90 -4.20 -0.06 9.15
CA GLY A 90 -5.36 -0.93 9.22
C GLY A 90 -5.00 -2.32 9.67
N ILE A 91 -5.99 -3.19 9.65
CA ILE A 91 -5.85 -4.54 10.16
C ILE A 91 -6.16 -5.51 9.04
N VAL A 92 -5.25 -6.43 8.82
CA VAL A 92 -5.37 -7.46 7.81
C VAL A 92 -5.98 -8.68 8.47
N ASN A 93 -7.00 -9.24 7.83
CA ASN A 93 -7.67 -10.47 8.30
C ASN A 93 -8.17 -10.35 9.72
N LYS A 94 -8.83 -9.23 10.01
CA LYS A 94 -9.29 -8.93 11.35
C LYS A 94 -10.20 -10.03 11.86
N GLY A 95 -9.97 -10.43 13.10
CA GLY A 95 -10.80 -11.44 13.74
C GLY A 95 -10.40 -12.86 13.45
N THR A 96 -9.33 -13.07 12.70
CA THR A 96 -8.88 -14.43 12.40
C THR A 96 -7.55 -14.69 13.08
N GLU A 97 -7.09 -15.92 12.99
CA GLU A 97 -5.78 -16.27 13.54
C GLU A 97 -4.66 -15.63 12.77
N ASP A 98 -4.93 -15.21 11.54
CA ASP A 98 -3.92 -14.57 10.72
C ASP A 98 -4.00 -13.06 10.78
N GLU A 99 -4.61 -12.53 11.81
CA GLU A 99 -4.75 -11.09 11.94
C GLU A 99 -3.39 -10.44 12.21
N TRP A 100 -3.13 -9.34 11.49
CA TRP A 100 -1.95 -8.54 11.79
C TRP A 100 -2.23 -7.09 11.41
N ARG A 101 -1.40 -6.19 11.95
CA ARG A 101 -1.62 -4.77 11.73
C ARG A 101 -0.64 -4.26 10.71
N PHE A 102 -1.17 -3.53 9.75
CA PHE A 102 -0.36 -2.88 8.74
C PHE A 102 -0.29 -1.39 9.05
N MET A 103 0.89 -0.81 8.99
CA MET A 103 1.08 0.61 9.13
C MET A 103 2.02 1.06 8.05
N GLY A 104 1.52 1.83 7.11
CA GLY A 104 2.31 2.34 6.00
C GLY A 104 2.44 3.84 6.10
N PHE A 105 3.66 4.33 6.04
CA PHE A 105 3.94 5.75 6.09
C PHE A 105 4.76 6.14 4.89
N TYR A 106 4.42 7.28 4.30
CA TYR A 106 5.25 7.86 3.27
C TYR A 106 5.64 9.24 3.76
N GLY A 107 6.90 9.41 4.15
CA GLY A 107 7.38 10.67 4.67
C GLY A 107 8.15 11.40 3.63
N GLU A 108 7.91 12.69 3.51
CA GLU A 108 8.64 13.50 2.60
C GLU A 108 9.44 14.43 3.43
N ALA A 109 10.73 14.37 3.28
CA ALA A 109 11.57 15.26 4.04
C ALA A 109 11.51 16.57 3.35
N GLU A 110 10.59 17.39 3.76
CA GLU A 110 10.47 18.64 3.20
C GLU A 110 11.62 19.47 3.39
N THR A 111 12.54 19.04 4.13
CA THR A 111 13.63 19.87 4.41
C THR A 111 14.69 19.64 3.45
N ALA A 112 15.79 20.14 3.76
CA ALA A 112 16.90 20.20 2.92
C ALA A 112 17.38 18.92 2.36
N ASN A 113 17.02 17.86 2.91
CA ASN A 113 17.55 16.63 2.42
C ASN A 113 16.92 16.13 1.17
N HIS A 114 15.74 16.59 0.91
CA HIS A 114 15.05 16.13 -0.27
C HIS A 114 14.94 14.64 -0.33
N HIS A 115 15.00 13.99 0.78
CA HIS A 115 14.82 12.57 0.81
C HIS A 115 13.36 12.25 0.89
N LEU A 116 12.94 11.32 0.10
CA LEU A 116 11.63 10.75 0.27
C LEU A 116 11.80 9.52 1.11
N SER A 117 11.16 9.48 2.25
CA SER A 117 11.27 8.32 3.08
C SER A 117 9.90 7.76 3.31
N TRP A 118 9.83 6.46 3.41
CA TRP A 118 8.60 5.77 3.72
C TRP A 118 8.96 4.51 4.48
N SER A 119 8.00 4.01 5.21
CA SER A 119 8.21 2.77 5.93
C SER A 119 6.90 2.00 5.98
N CYS A 120 7.03 0.71 6.00
CA CYS A 120 5.93 -0.19 6.13
C CYS A 120 6.22 -1.08 7.30
N LEU A 121 5.25 -1.19 8.19
CA LEU A 121 5.42 -2.03 9.35
C LEU A 121 4.32 -3.06 9.37
N ARG A 122 4.69 -4.26 9.73
CA ARG A 122 3.76 -5.32 9.91
C ARG A 122 3.90 -5.82 11.34
N ARG A 123 2.79 -5.89 12.03
CA ARG A 123 2.83 -6.33 13.39
C ARG A 123 1.84 -7.45 13.57
N LEU A 124 2.34 -8.62 13.84
CA LEU A 124 1.48 -9.75 14.07
C LEU A 124 0.80 -9.58 15.40
N LYS A 125 -0.47 -9.92 15.43
CA LYS A 125 -1.17 -9.92 16.67
C LYS A 125 -0.64 -11.08 17.50
N ASN A 126 -0.24 -10.77 18.71
CA ASN A 126 0.25 -11.80 19.59
C ASN A 126 -0.86 -12.24 20.51
N ARG A 127 -1.32 -13.45 20.31
CA ARG A 127 -2.40 -13.93 21.11
C ARG A 127 -2.02 -14.19 22.52
N ASN A 128 -0.79 -14.34 22.79
CA ASN A 128 -0.37 -14.49 24.15
C ASN A 128 -0.25 -13.15 24.79
N ALA A 129 -0.73 -12.19 24.11
CA ALA A 129 -0.97 -10.92 24.67
C ALA A 129 0.17 -10.31 25.33
N ILE A 130 1.22 -10.40 24.75
CA ILE A 130 2.27 -9.71 25.35
C ILE A 130 2.19 -8.33 24.90
N PRO A 131 1.93 -7.46 25.71
CA PRO A 131 1.77 -6.11 25.32
C PRO A 131 3.03 -5.55 24.73
#